data_03bff5ef06e5627932bbf22bf81068db
#
_entry.id   03bff5ef06e5627932bbf22bf81068db
#
_cell.length_a   1.000
_cell.length_b   1.000
_cell.length_c   1.000
_cell.angle_alpha   90.00
_cell.angle_beta   90.00
_cell.angle_gamma   90.00
#
_symmetry.space_group_name_H-M   'P 1'
#
loop_
_entity.id
_entity.type
_entity.pdbx_description
1 polymer ?
#
loop_
_entity_poly.entity_id
_entity_poly.type
_entity_poly.pdbx_seq_one_letter_code
_entity_poly.pdbx_strand_id
1 'polypeptide(L)'
;MDEIKRDRCAILSLVLKGKWYDMIEHGGKREEYRDATKYWRIRLNNWDKRFTAHNTPVVEFRRGYAHNAPRMYFWCMGIGTASGMMPYAYIDQSCEKFRRPSWGEPSTPHFFIELGGRVTLI
;
A
#
# COMPACT_ATOMS: atom_id res chain seq x y z
N MET A 1 15.53 -7.03 9.43
CA MET A 1 14.42 -7.19 8.47
C MET A 1 13.66 -8.46 8.82
N ASP A 2 12.36 -8.36 8.94
CA ASP A 2 11.53 -9.52 9.28
C ASP A 2 11.39 -10.48 8.10
N GLU A 3 11.15 -11.74 8.41
CA GLU A 3 10.87 -12.76 7.42
C GLU A 3 9.50 -13.34 7.66
N ILE A 4 8.79 -13.68 6.58
CA ILE A 4 7.48 -14.34 6.66
C ILE A 4 7.32 -15.27 5.47
N LYS A 5 6.65 -16.39 5.69
CA LYS A 5 6.33 -17.31 4.61
C LYS A 5 5.32 -16.70 3.66
N ARG A 6 5.57 -16.84 2.35
CA ARG A 6 4.71 -16.26 1.32
C ARG A 6 3.27 -16.75 1.44
N ASP A 7 3.05 -18.00 1.82
CA ASP A 7 1.71 -18.57 1.95
C ASP A 7 0.95 -18.07 3.17
N ARG A 8 1.59 -17.26 4.01
CA ARG A 8 0.95 -16.59 5.16
C ARG A 8 0.71 -15.11 4.92
N CYS A 9 0.79 -14.68 3.68
CA CYS A 9 0.62 -13.28 3.31
C CYS A 9 -0.58 -13.09 2.39
N ALA A 10 -1.33 -12.04 2.63
CA ALA A 10 -2.24 -11.48 1.65
C ALA A 10 -1.45 -10.39 0.92
N ILE A 11 -1.01 -10.68 -0.31
CA ILE A 11 -0.11 -9.80 -1.05
C ILE A 11 -0.89 -8.94 -2.03
N LEU A 12 -0.67 -7.63 -1.97
CA LEU A 12 -1.11 -6.68 -2.99
C LEU A 12 0.12 -6.28 -3.81
N SER A 13 0.11 -6.57 -5.11
CA SER A 13 1.22 -6.22 -6.00
C SER A 13 0.95 -4.91 -6.69
N LEU A 14 1.89 -3.98 -6.60
CA LEU A 14 1.82 -2.67 -7.21
C LEU A 14 3.08 -2.39 -8.02
N VAL A 15 2.89 -1.88 -9.24
CA VAL A 15 4.01 -1.45 -10.08
C VAL A 15 4.23 0.03 -9.86
N LEU A 16 5.49 0.42 -9.66
CA LEU A 16 5.89 1.80 -9.46
C LEU A 16 6.89 2.25 -10.52
N LYS A 17 6.82 3.53 -10.87
CA LYS A 17 7.92 4.19 -11.59
C LYS A 17 9.15 4.18 -10.69
N GLY A 18 10.33 4.13 -11.31
CA GLY A 18 11.59 4.04 -10.56
C GLY A 18 11.75 5.10 -9.48
N LYS A 19 11.34 6.33 -9.77
CA LYS A 19 11.41 7.43 -8.82
C LYS A 19 10.69 7.11 -7.50
N TRP A 20 9.46 6.62 -7.59
CA TRP A 20 8.66 6.31 -6.39
C TRP A 20 9.15 5.07 -5.67
N TYR A 21 9.57 4.06 -6.44
CA TYR A 21 10.18 2.85 -5.89
C TYR A 21 11.41 3.20 -5.04
N ASP A 22 12.30 4.02 -5.60
CA ASP A 22 13.54 4.40 -4.92
C ASP A 22 13.26 5.22 -3.66
N MET A 23 12.25 6.08 -3.68
CA MET A 23 11.85 6.86 -2.50
C MET A 23 11.35 5.97 -1.37
N ILE A 24 10.60 4.92 -1.69
CA ILE A 24 10.14 3.97 -0.68
C ILE A 24 11.31 3.13 -0.17
N GLU A 25 12.16 2.65 -1.06
CA GLU A 25 13.31 1.83 -0.69
C GLU A 25 14.25 2.54 0.29
N HIS A 26 14.46 3.83 0.08
CA HIS A 26 15.36 4.63 0.91
C HIS A 26 14.67 5.32 2.08
N GLY A 27 13.41 5.02 2.34
CA GLY A 27 12.70 5.50 3.52
C GLY A 27 12.13 6.92 3.42
N GLY A 28 12.29 7.59 2.29
CA GLY A 28 11.76 8.95 2.10
C GLY A 28 10.26 8.98 1.86
N LYS A 29 9.68 7.85 1.49
CA LYS A 29 8.25 7.72 1.23
C LYS A 29 7.72 6.51 1.99
N ARG A 30 6.75 6.73 2.87
CA ARG A 30 6.20 5.68 3.72
C ARG A 30 4.72 5.40 3.46
N GLU A 31 4.16 5.99 2.42
CA GLU A 31 2.79 5.80 2.01
C GLU A 31 2.74 5.67 0.50
N GLU A 32 1.86 4.83 0.00
CA GLU A 32 1.59 4.73 -1.43
C GLU A 32 0.19 5.24 -1.70
N TYR A 33 -0.01 5.90 -2.84
CA TYR A 33 -1.25 6.55 -3.20
C TYR A 33 -1.82 5.97 -4.48
N ARG A 34 -3.14 5.81 -4.50
CA ARG A 34 -3.90 5.40 -5.69
C ARG A 34 -5.16 6.24 -5.78
N ASP A 35 -5.56 6.60 -7.00
CA ASP A 35 -6.77 7.38 -7.20
C ASP A 35 -7.99 6.66 -6.63
N ALA A 36 -8.92 7.42 -6.05
CA ALA A 36 -10.12 6.86 -5.46
C ALA A 36 -11.14 6.52 -6.56
N THR A 37 -10.76 5.62 -7.45
CA THR A 37 -11.60 5.10 -8.53
C THR A 37 -12.31 3.83 -8.08
N LYS A 38 -13.35 3.45 -8.84
CA LYS A 38 -14.04 2.18 -8.61
C LYS A 38 -13.09 0.99 -8.71
N TYR A 39 -12.17 1.04 -9.67
CA TYR A 39 -11.16 -0.02 -9.86
C TYR A 39 -10.33 -0.23 -8.58
N TRP A 40 -9.75 0.84 -8.04
CA TRP A 40 -8.90 0.72 -6.85
C TRP A 40 -9.70 0.41 -5.60
N ARG A 41 -10.92 0.94 -5.47
CA ARG A 41 -11.80 0.62 -4.36
C ARG A 41 -12.11 -0.88 -4.31
N ILE A 42 -12.45 -1.46 -5.44
CA ILE A 42 -12.75 -2.90 -5.52
C ILE A 42 -11.51 -3.72 -5.22
N ARG A 43 -10.38 -3.34 -5.81
CA ARG A 43 -9.12 -4.08 -5.63
C ARG A 43 -8.64 -4.04 -4.19
N LEU A 44 -8.66 -2.89 -3.56
CA LEU A 44 -8.26 -2.75 -2.16
C LEU A 44 -9.22 -3.47 -1.22
N ASN A 45 -10.52 -3.40 -1.49
CA ASN A 45 -11.51 -4.09 -0.69
C ASN A 45 -11.38 -5.62 -0.80
N ASN A 46 -11.11 -6.13 -1.99
CA ASN A 46 -10.88 -7.56 -2.17
C ASN A 46 -9.60 -8.03 -1.44
N TRP A 47 -8.58 -7.20 -1.44
CA TRP A 47 -7.35 -7.50 -0.69
C TRP A 47 -7.63 -7.49 0.82
N ASP A 48 -8.34 -6.47 1.30
CA ASP A 48 -8.71 -6.35 2.71
C ASP A 48 -9.47 -7.57 3.23
N LYS A 49 -10.35 -8.13 2.42
CA LYS A 49 -11.10 -9.34 2.77
C LYS A 49 -10.24 -10.56 2.97
N ARG A 50 -9.00 -10.56 2.49
CA ARG A 50 -8.07 -11.67 2.64
C ARG A 50 -7.31 -11.61 3.96
N PHE A 51 -7.41 -10.51 4.69
CA PHE A 51 -6.70 -10.35 5.96
C PHE A 51 -7.32 -11.25 7.02
N THR A 52 -6.50 -12.11 7.62
CA THR A 52 -6.92 -13.01 8.70
C THR A 52 -5.75 -13.16 9.66
N ALA A 53 -5.97 -13.91 10.74
CA ALA A 53 -4.90 -14.24 11.67
C ALA A 53 -3.75 -15.01 11.01
N HIS A 54 -4.01 -15.63 9.84
CA HIS A 54 -3.03 -16.44 9.12
C HIS A 54 -2.58 -15.83 7.80
N ASN A 55 -3.17 -14.71 7.39
CA ASN A 55 -2.84 -13.99 6.15
C ASN A 55 -2.56 -12.53 6.48
N THR A 56 -1.31 -12.23 6.71
CA THR A 56 -0.87 -10.87 7.05
C THR A 56 -0.82 -10.00 5.80
N PRO A 57 -1.31 -8.76 5.86
CA PRO A 57 -1.28 -7.86 4.71
C PRO A 57 0.14 -7.40 4.40
N VAL A 58 0.56 -7.68 3.17
CA VAL A 58 1.88 -7.32 2.63
C VAL A 58 1.71 -6.65 1.29
N VAL A 59 2.45 -5.57 1.05
CA VAL A 59 2.50 -4.89 -0.23
C VAL A 59 3.78 -5.28 -0.94
N GLU A 60 3.66 -5.75 -2.19
CA GLU A 60 4.78 -5.98 -3.08
C GLU A 60 4.90 -4.79 -4.02
N PHE A 61 6.07 -4.18 -4.07
CA PHE A 61 6.37 -3.15 -5.06
C PHE A 61 7.32 -3.70 -6.11
N ARG A 62 7.01 -3.43 -7.37
CA ARG A 62 7.86 -3.73 -8.51
C ARG A 62 8.35 -2.44 -9.14
N ARG A 63 9.63 -2.40 -9.47
CA ARG A 63 10.22 -1.24 -10.13
C ARG A 63 10.04 -1.35 -11.64
N GLY A 64 8.87 -0.94 -12.13
CA GLY A 64 8.53 -1.03 -13.55
C GLY A 64 7.94 -2.40 -13.92
N TYR A 65 7.64 -2.56 -15.20
CA TYR A 65 6.90 -3.71 -15.72
C TYR A 65 7.78 -4.85 -16.23
N ALA A 66 9.10 -4.69 -16.24
CA ALA A 66 9.98 -5.74 -16.74
C ALA A 66 9.80 -7.04 -15.94
N HIS A 67 9.89 -8.17 -16.62
CA HIS A 67 9.71 -9.48 -15.99
C HIS A 67 10.64 -9.68 -14.80
N ASN A 68 11.89 -9.24 -14.93
CA ASN A 68 12.91 -9.36 -13.89
C ASN A 68 13.08 -8.09 -13.06
N ALA A 69 12.05 -7.22 -13.02
CA ALA A 69 12.13 -5.98 -12.26
C ALA A 69 12.42 -6.25 -10.79
N PRO A 70 13.21 -5.39 -10.14
CA PRO A 70 13.41 -5.50 -8.70
C PRO A 70 12.08 -5.44 -7.94
N ARG A 71 12.01 -6.16 -6.84
CA ARG A 71 10.84 -6.20 -5.97
C ARG A 71 11.25 -5.99 -4.53
N MET A 72 10.34 -5.40 -3.76
CA MET A 72 10.48 -5.27 -2.32
C MET A 72 9.11 -5.43 -1.66
N TYR A 73 9.10 -5.81 -0.40
CA TYR A 73 7.87 -6.13 0.33
C TYR A 73 7.84 -5.36 1.64
N PHE A 74 6.66 -4.89 1.99
CA PHE A 74 6.44 -4.14 3.23
C PHE A 74 5.17 -4.60 3.92
N TRP A 75 5.19 -4.55 5.26
CA TRP A 75 3.96 -4.69 6.02
C TRP A 75 3.01 -3.55 5.66
N CYS A 76 1.72 -3.84 5.57
CA CYS A 76 0.70 -2.81 5.49
C CYS A 76 0.22 -2.49 6.90
N MET A 77 0.28 -1.22 7.27
CA MET A 77 -0.16 -0.76 8.59
C MET A 77 -1.57 -0.20 8.57
N GLY A 78 -2.09 0.09 7.40
CA GLY A 78 -3.44 0.60 7.26
C GLY A 78 -3.71 1.13 5.87
N ILE A 79 -4.99 1.28 5.57
CA ILE A 79 -5.50 1.87 4.34
C ILE A 79 -6.43 3.00 4.73
N GLY A 80 -6.32 4.13 4.06
CA GLY A 80 -7.20 5.25 4.33
C GLY A 80 -7.51 6.05 3.08
N THR A 81 -8.29 7.12 3.25
CA THR A 81 -8.53 8.11 2.22
C THR A 81 -7.96 9.44 2.66
N ALA A 82 -7.56 10.24 1.70
CA ALA A 82 -7.16 11.62 1.91
C ALA A 82 -8.03 12.52 1.04
N SER A 83 -8.01 13.83 1.27
CA SER A 83 -8.74 14.86 0.52
C SER A 83 -10.23 15.01 0.85
N GLY A 84 -10.64 14.64 2.03
CA GLY A 84 -11.99 14.99 2.52
C GLY A 84 -13.14 14.18 1.97
N MET A 85 -12.88 13.11 1.26
CA MET A 85 -13.95 12.20 0.84
C MET A 85 -14.47 11.36 2.01
N MET A 86 -15.71 10.90 1.86
CA MET A 86 -16.27 9.95 2.82
C MET A 86 -15.43 8.68 2.83
N PRO A 87 -15.03 8.20 4.02
CA PRO A 87 -14.30 6.94 4.12
C PRO A 87 -15.16 5.78 3.62
N TYR A 88 -14.51 4.79 3.03
CA TYR A 88 -15.17 3.54 2.68
C TYR A 88 -15.26 2.65 3.91
N ALA A 89 -16.19 1.68 3.89
CA ALA A 89 -16.48 0.86 5.07
C ALA A 89 -15.27 0.07 5.60
N TYR A 90 -14.34 -0.27 4.73
CA TYR A 90 -13.15 -1.02 5.11
C TYR A 90 -11.98 -0.14 5.58
N ILE A 91 -12.17 1.18 5.58
CA ILE A 91 -11.15 2.12 6.03
C ILE A 91 -11.36 2.40 7.50
N ASP A 92 -10.28 2.32 8.27
CA ASP A 92 -10.33 2.63 9.69
C ASP A 92 -10.57 4.12 9.89
N GLN A 93 -11.77 4.46 10.31
CA GLN A 93 -12.18 5.84 10.52
C GLN A 93 -11.59 6.46 11.80
N SER A 94 -11.10 5.64 12.72
CA SER A 94 -10.43 6.16 13.91
C SER A 94 -9.01 6.62 13.59
N CYS A 95 -8.52 6.32 12.43
CA CYS A 95 -7.17 6.67 12.01
C CYS A 95 -7.07 8.15 11.68
N GLU A 96 -6.09 8.82 12.24
CA GLU A 96 -5.83 10.24 11.99
C GLU A 96 -5.20 10.51 10.63
N LYS A 97 -5.36 9.61 9.68
CA LYS A 97 -4.59 9.60 8.44
C LYS A 97 -5.32 10.16 7.25
N PHE A 98 -6.46 10.77 7.45
CA PHE A 98 -7.07 11.59 6.42
C PHE A 98 -6.31 12.89 6.31
N ARG A 99 -5.06 12.78 5.87
CA ARG A 99 -4.15 13.90 5.75
C ARG A 99 -3.52 13.91 4.38
N ARG A 100 -2.98 15.04 4.03
CA ARG A 100 -2.33 15.22 2.75
C ARG A 100 -0.89 14.74 2.81
N PRO A 101 -0.38 14.14 1.73
CA PRO A 101 1.03 13.83 1.64
C PRO A 101 1.88 15.09 1.77
N SER A 102 3.01 14.98 2.43
CA SER A 102 3.88 16.12 2.67
C SER A 102 4.71 16.56 1.44
N TRP A 103 4.69 15.79 0.37
CA TRP A 103 5.58 15.99 -0.77
C TRP A 103 4.87 15.86 -2.12
N GLY A 104 3.86 16.59 -2.32
CA GLY A 104 3.11 16.59 -3.57
C GLY A 104 1.83 15.80 -3.43
N GLU A 105 0.81 16.52 -3.04
CA GLU A 105 -0.47 15.90 -2.82
C GLU A 105 -1.25 15.79 -4.11
N PRO A 106 -1.95 14.68 -4.33
CA PRO A 106 -2.91 14.59 -5.41
C PRO A 106 -4.02 15.63 -5.22
N SER A 107 -4.40 16.30 -6.29
CA SER A 107 -5.51 17.26 -6.28
C SER A 107 -6.87 16.58 -6.26
N THR A 108 -6.92 15.29 -6.57
CA THR A 108 -8.13 14.48 -6.62
C THR A 108 -8.21 13.56 -5.41
N PRO A 109 -9.41 13.08 -5.06
CA PRO A 109 -9.57 12.07 -4.01
C PRO A 109 -8.71 10.85 -4.28
N HIS A 110 -8.08 10.32 -3.23
CA HIS A 110 -7.19 9.17 -3.38
C HIS A 110 -7.19 8.30 -2.13
N PHE A 111 -6.79 7.06 -2.32
CA PHE A 111 -6.48 6.15 -1.22
C PHE A 111 -5.01 6.27 -0.86
N PHE A 112 -4.69 6.02 0.39
CA PHE A 112 -3.31 5.81 0.79
C PHE A 112 -3.17 4.47 1.50
N ILE A 113 -2.00 3.86 1.30
CA ILE A 113 -1.61 2.63 1.97
C ILE A 113 -0.41 2.99 2.83
N GLU A 114 -0.55 2.82 4.14
CA GLU A 114 0.54 3.11 5.07
C GLU A 114 1.44 1.91 5.20
N LEU A 115 2.73 2.14 5.02
CA LEU A 115 3.74 1.09 5.02
C LEU A 115 4.39 0.95 6.39
N GLY A 116 4.51 -0.28 6.85
CA GLY A 116 5.32 -0.62 8.00
C GLY A 116 6.75 -0.94 7.58
N GLY A 117 7.41 -1.80 8.34
CA GLY A 117 8.77 -2.21 8.05
C GLY A 117 8.88 -3.09 6.81
N ARG A 118 10.08 -3.12 6.23
CA ARG A 118 10.37 -4.00 5.12
C ARG A 118 10.41 -5.44 5.58
N VAL A 119 9.94 -6.36 4.74
CA VAL A 119 9.87 -7.77 5.06
C VAL A 119 10.45 -8.60 3.91
N THR A 120 11.05 -9.74 4.26
CA THR A 120 11.51 -10.72 3.29
C THR A 120 10.54 -11.89 3.24
N LEU A 121 10.09 -12.26 2.05
CA LEU A 121 9.24 -13.44 1.85
C LEU A 121 10.10 -14.68 1.65
N ILE A 122 9.77 -15.74 2.32
CA ILE A 122 10.48 -17.01 2.23
C ILE A 122 9.56 -18.17 1.87
#